data_7deca982d7c5979acf15e64ac40281ce
#
_entry.id   7deca982d7c5979acf15e64ac40281ce
#
_cell.length_a   1.000
_cell.length_b   1.000
_cell.length_c   1.000
_cell.angle_alpha   90.00
_cell.angle_beta   90.00
_cell.angle_gamma   90.00
#
_symmetry.space_group_name_H-M   'P 1'
#
loop_
_entity.id
_entity.type
_entity.pdbx_description
1 polymer ?
#
loop_
_entity_poly.entity_id
_entity_poly.type
_entity_poly.pdbx_seq_one_letter_code
_entity_poly.pdbx_strand_id
1 'polypeptide(L)'
;AGISANGMAAYANAKETLKGTAGSSTQGTGRTTTEEAVLATSYASIFAEVSSDNMMGLGIGVSYAPEVVDLNKETREINTCTDGTRNTNAACVAKSGSSADSGTTTVDAKINDMVSVYLTLPVGGNGAYIKAGYIQATMVTEESLATGSKYEDVDMTGTQIGGGYEGSLGAMGFWRAEGSYQMWEDISASGSESNNGTTDTSKNKIAAEIGSVTGTLSVGMKF
;
A
#
# COMPACT_ATOMS: atom_id res chain seq x y z
N ALA A 1 15.39 8.41 21.36
CA ALA A 1 14.65 7.27 20.81
C ALA A 1 13.27 7.17 21.44
N GLY A 2 12.32 6.56 20.78
CA GLY A 2 10.96 6.46 21.29
C GLY A 2 10.06 5.52 20.51
N ILE A 3 8.79 5.54 20.92
CA ILE A 3 7.71 4.81 20.29
C ILE A 3 6.62 5.77 19.83
N SER A 4 5.88 5.41 18.80
CA SER A 4 4.83 6.25 18.26
C SER A 4 3.56 5.43 17.98
N ALA A 5 2.42 6.10 18.15
CA ALA A 5 1.13 5.66 17.64
C ALA A 5 0.77 6.57 16.46
N ASN A 6 0.41 5.97 15.35
CA ASN A 6 0.14 6.65 14.10
C ASN A 6 -1.30 6.37 13.67
N GLY A 7 -1.99 7.41 13.20
CA GLY A 7 -3.26 7.29 12.48
C GLY A 7 -3.07 7.80 11.06
N MET A 8 -3.40 6.98 10.06
CA MET A 8 -3.19 7.29 8.65
C MET A 8 -4.51 7.24 7.90
N ALA A 9 -4.71 8.20 7.02
CA ALA A 9 -5.73 8.16 5.98
C ALA A 9 -5.02 8.16 4.62
N ALA A 10 -5.24 7.12 3.83
CA ALA A 10 -4.67 6.96 2.50
C ALA A 10 -5.75 7.04 1.43
N TYR A 11 -5.41 7.65 0.30
CA TYR A 11 -6.18 7.63 -0.93
C TYR A 11 -5.40 6.84 -1.97
N ALA A 12 -6.06 5.91 -2.62
CA ALA A 12 -5.52 5.12 -3.71
C ALA A 12 -6.41 5.21 -4.94
N ASN A 13 -5.79 5.44 -6.09
CA ASN A 13 -6.42 5.34 -7.41
C ASN A 13 -5.76 4.19 -8.15
N ALA A 14 -6.46 3.07 -8.26
CA ALA A 14 -5.95 1.84 -8.85
C ALA A 14 -6.57 1.61 -10.24
N LYS A 15 -5.72 1.27 -11.20
CA LYS A 15 -6.09 0.96 -12.57
C LYS A 15 -5.68 -0.46 -12.91
N GLU A 16 -6.66 -1.35 -13.05
CA GLU A 16 -6.42 -2.69 -13.53
C GLU A 16 -6.64 -2.76 -15.06
N THR A 17 -5.67 -3.31 -15.77
CA THR A 17 -5.75 -3.59 -17.21
C THR A 17 -5.74 -5.08 -17.42
N LEU A 18 -6.91 -5.63 -17.73
CA LEU A 18 -7.07 -7.03 -18.13
C LEU A 18 -6.83 -7.13 -19.63
N LYS A 19 -5.88 -7.96 -20.05
CA LYS A 19 -5.67 -8.24 -21.46
C LYS A 19 -6.65 -9.32 -21.93
N GLY A 20 -7.30 -9.08 -23.07
CA GLY A 20 -8.29 -9.99 -23.63
C GLY A 20 -7.65 -11.28 -24.15
N THR A 21 -8.39 -12.38 -24.07
CA THR A 21 -8.00 -13.70 -24.59
C THR A 21 -7.96 -13.67 -26.13
N ALA A 22 -6.79 -13.93 -26.72
CA ALA A 22 -6.68 -14.17 -28.13
C ALA A 22 -7.32 -15.55 -28.48
N GLY A 23 -8.44 -15.57 -29.18
CA GLY A 23 -9.06 -16.84 -29.58
C GLY A 23 -10.52 -16.79 -30.01
N SER A 24 -11.21 -15.69 -29.77
CA SER A 24 -12.56 -15.48 -30.31
C SER A 24 -12.51 -14.45 -31.43
N SER A 25 -13.25 -14.69 -32.50
CA SER A 25 -13.39 -13.80 -33.68
C SER A 25 -14.00 -12.40 -33.36
N THR A 26 -14.30 -12.14 -32.13
CA THR A 26 -14.49 -10.83 -31.53
C THR A 26 -13.24 -10.55 -30.67
N GLN A 27 -12.31 -9.78 -31.22
CA GLN A 27 -11.14 -9.26 -30.48
C GLN A 27 -11.63 -8.67 -29.18
N GLY A 28 -11.40 -9.38 -28.06
CA GLY A 28 -11.62 -8.87 -26.74
C GLY A 28 -10.63 -7.72 -26.50
N THR A 29 -11.09 -6.50 -26.74
CA THR A 29 -10.37 -5.30 -26.32
C THR A 29 -10.13 -5.41 -24.82
N GLY A 30 -8.86 -5.30 -24.43
CA GLY A 30 -8.48 -5.32 -23.02
C GLY A 30 -9.38 -4.38 -22.21
N ARG A 31 -9.92 -4.89 -21.12
CA ARG A 31 -10.78 -4.10 -20.22
C ARG A 31 -9.91 -3.38 -19.23
N THR A 32 -10.07 -2.09 -19.14
CA THR A 32 -9.49 -1.27 -18.08
C THR A 32 -10.58 -0.92 -17.07
N THR A 33 -10.32 -1.18 -15.82
CA THR A 33 -11.17 -0.79 -14.69
C THR A 33 -10.36 0.16 -13.80
N THR A 34 -10.96 1.26 -13.40
CA THR A 34 -10.36 2.20 -12.45
C THR A 34 -11.20 2.17 -11.19
N GLU A 35 -10.55 2.04 -10.04
CA GLU A 35 -11.19 2.06 -8.73
C GLU A 35 -10.47 3.06 -7.83
N GLU A 36 -11.25 3.86 -7.11
CA GLU A 36 -10.76 4.80 -6.11
C GLU A 36 -11.14 4.26 -4.73
N ALA A 37 -10.17 4.26 -3.83
CA ALA A 37 -10.37 3.81 -2.46
C ALA A 37 -9.81 4.82 -1.46
N VAL A 38 -10.51 5.00 -0.35
CA VAL A 38 -10.02 5.71 0.82
C VAL A 38 -9.93 4.74 1.97
N LEU A 39 -8.78 4.68 2.58
CA LEU A 39 -8.50 3.78 3.70
C LEU A 39 -8.08 4.59 4.91
N ALA A 40 -8.58 4.22 6.08
CA ALA A 40 -8.12 4.74 7.35
C ALA A 40 -7.59 3.60 8.22
N THR A 41 -6.40 3.77 8.78
CA THR A 41 -5.74 2.75 9.61
C THR A 41 -4.98 3.39 10.76
N SER A 42 -4.55 2.54 11.70
CA SER A 42 -3.65 2.94 12.79
C SER A 42 -2.57 1.90 13.00
N TYR A 43 -1.36 2.34 13.26
CA TYR A 43 -0.20 1.46 13.46
C TYR A 43 0.77 2.01 14.49
N ALA A 44 1.62 1.14 15.03
CA ALA A 44 2.71 1.53 15.93
C ALA A 44 4.04 1.59 15.19
N SER A 45 4.93 2.46 15.64
CA SER A 45 6.31 2.52 15.14
C SER A 45 7.29 2.81 16.25
N ILE A 46 8.54 2.47 16.00
CA ILE A 46 9.69 2.85 16.83
C ILE A 46 10.55 3.84 16.07
N PHE A 47 11.26 4.72 16.75
CA PHE A 47 12.15 5.66 16.10
C PHE A 47 13.40 5.95 16.93
N ALA A 48 14.45 6.35 16.22
CA ALA A 48 15.67 6.90 16.80
C ALA A 48 16.06 8.16 16.01
N GLU A 49 16.55 9.17 16.70
CA GLU A 49 16.96 10.44 16.11
C GLU A 49 18.20 10.95 16.85
N VAL A 50 19.10 11.54 16.09
CA VAL A 50 20.28 12.25 16.57
C VAL A 50 20.16 13.70 16.12
N SER A 51 20.29 14.65 17.05
CA SER A 51 20.27 16.08 16.75
C SER A 51 21.58 16.74 17.14
N SER A 52 21.93 17.79 16.44
CA SER A 52 23.18 18.55 16.68
C SER A 52 22.89 20.02 16.95
N ASP A 53 23.24 20.47 18.11
CA ASP A 53 23.11 21.89 18.50
C ASP A 53 23.96 22.81 17.60
N ASN A 54 25.09 22.31 17.07
CA ASN A 54 25.97 23.04 16.17
C ASN A 54 25.36 23.31 14.79
N MET A 55 24.30 22.58 14.41
CA MET A 55 23.56 22.71 13.15
C MET A 55 22.15 23.29 13.36
N MET A 56 21.99 24.26 14.23
CA MET A 56 20.69 24.87 14.55
C MET A 56 19.64 23.85 15.04
N GLY A 57 20.08 22.75 15.67
CA GLY A 57 19.19 21.70 16.14
C GLY A 57 18.71 20.74 15.05
N LEU A 58 19.35 20.73 13.88
CA LEU A 58 19.03 19.74 12.83
C LEU A 58 19.12 18.33 13.38
N GLY A 59 18.05 17.56 13.21
CA GLY A 59 17.97 16.16 13.57
C GLY A 59 17.95 15.26 12.32
N ILE A 60 18.56 14.09 12.45
CA ILE A 60 18.46 13.00 11.47
C ILE A 60 17.90 11.81 12.22
N GLY A 61 16.83 11.24 11.69
CA GLY A 61 16.14 10.13 12.34
C GLY A 61 15.77 9.00 11.38
N VAL A 62 15.51 7.86 11.98
CA VAL A 62 14.93 6.69 11.34
C VAL A 62 13.73 6.21 12.13
N SER A 63 12.67 5.79 11.46
CA SER A 63 11.55 5.11 12.09
C SER A 63 11.22 3.80 11.37
N TYR A 64 10.65 2.86 12.10
CA TYR A 64 10.25 1.56 11.60
C TYR A 64 8.88 1.17 12.13
N ALA A 65 7.99 0.77 11.22
CA ALA A 65 6.69 0.20 11.53
C ALA A 65 6.59 -1.18 10.87
N PRO A 66 6.50 -2.27 11.66
CA PRO A 66 6.48 -3.62 11.13
C PRO A 66 5.22 -3.94 10.31
N GLU A 67 4.10 -3.35 10.72
CA GLU A 67 2.80 -3.50 10.05
C GLU A 67 2.10 -2.14 10.04
N VAL A 68 1.65 -1.72 8.86
CA VAL A 68 1.02 -0.42 8.65
C VAL A 68 -0.46 -0.57 8.35
N VAL A 69 -0.80 -1.49 7.44
CA VAL A 69 -2.15 -1.69 6.94
C VAL A 69 -2.40 -3.17 6.72
N ASP A 70 -3.53 -3.65 7.23
CA ASP A 70 -4.15 -4.90 6.81
C ASP A 70 -5.41 -4.50 6.01
N LEU A 71 -5.34 -4.64 4.68
CA LEU A 71 -6.46 -4.41 3.80
C LEU A 71 -7.35 -5.64 3.89
N ASN A 72 -8.50 -5.51 4.52
CA ASN A 72 -9.45 -6.59 4.75
C ASN A 72 -9.58 -7.53 3.55
N LYS A 73 -9.57 -8.80 3.85
CA LYS A 73 -9.74 -9.92 2.93
C LYS A 73 -11.00 -9.76 2.08
N GLU A 74 -10.83 -9.54 0.79
CA GLU A 74 -11.90 -9.56 -0.19
C GLU A 74 -12.09 -10.96 -0.75
N THR A 75 -13.33 -11.46 -0.69
CA THR A 75 -13.68 -12.78 -1.20
C THR A 75 -14.64 -12.63 -2.37
N ARG A 76 -14.26 -13.17 -3.52
CA ARG A 76 -15.07 -13.15 -4.74
C ARG A 76 -15.33 -14.58 -5.22
N GLU A 77 -16.58 -14.92 -5.43
CA GLU A 77 -16.94 -16.15 -6.14
C GLU A 77 -16.81 -15.92 -7.65
N ILE A 78 -16.01 -16.73 -8.31
CA ILE A 78 -15.86 -16.70 -9.77
C ILE A 78 -16.51 -17.95 -10.33
N ASN A 79 -17.56 -17.74 -11.11
CA ASN A 79 -18.17 -18.77 -11.94
C ASN A 79 -17.73 -18.52 -13.41
N THR A 80 -16.81 -19.30 -13.92
CA THR A 80 -16.40 -19.28 -15.32
C THR A 80 -17.16 -20.35 -16.10
N CYS A 81 -17.97 -19.94 -17.06
CA CYS A 81 -18.57 -20.86 -18.03
C CYS A 81 -17.58 -21.10 -19.16
N THR A 82 -17.46 -22.33 -19.63
CA THR A 82 -16.55 -22.75 -20.72
C THR A 82 -16.90 -22.18 -22.11
N ASP A 83 -17.98 -21.44 -22.26
CA ASP A 83 -18.32 -20.72 -23.48
C ASP A 83 -17.68 -19.33 -23.61
N GLY A 84 -16.79 -18.98 -22.68
CA GLY A 84 -16.06 -17.70 -22.67
C GLY A 84 -16.88 -16.51 -22.17
N THR A 85 -18.10 -16.70 -21.73
CA THR A 85 -18.94 -15.64 -21.18
C THR A 85 -18.79 -15.58 -19.67
N ARG A 86 -18.08 -14.56 -19.15
CA ARG A 86 -18.08 -14.23 -17.73
C ARG A 86 -19.45 -13.67 -17.36
N ASN A 87 -20.21 -14.41 -16.58
CA ASN A 87 -21.44 -13.89 -16.01
C ASN A 87 -21.26 -13.71 -14.48
N THR A 88 -21.30 -12.48 -14.04
CA THR A 88 -21.01 -12.09 -12.64
C THR A 88 -22.17 -12.38 -11.69
N ASN A 89 -23.33 -12.85 -12.15
CA ASN A 89 -24.53 -12.95 -11.31
C ASN A 89 -25.46 -14.13 -11.58
N ALA A 90 -25.09 -15.12 -12.38
CA ALA A 90 -25.92 -16.30 -12.56
C ALA A 90 -25.08 -17.56 -12.46
N ALA A 91 -25.60 -18.56 -11.74
CA ALA A 91 -25.04 -19.92 -11.77
C ALA A 91 -24.91 -20.35 -13.23
N CYS A 92 -23.70 -20.71 -13.65
CA CYS A 92 -23.46 -21.25 -14.96
C CYS A 92 -24.21 -22.57 -15.07
N VAL A 93 -25.24 -22.62 -15.88
CA VAL A 93 -25.86 -23.89 -16.28
C VAL A 93 -24.92 -24.48 -17.32
N ALA A 94 -24.13 -25.48 -16.90
CA ALA A 94 -23.24 -26.21 -17.81
C ALA A 94 -24.06 -26.78 -18.95
N LYS A 95 -23.76 -26.35 -20.18
CA LYS A 95 -24.25 -27.01 -21.39
C LYS A 95 -23.63 -28.41 -21.44
N SER A 96 -24.41 -29.43 -21.71
CA SER A 96 -23.97 -30.83 -21.72
C SER A 96 -22.60 -30.97 -22.43
N GLY A 97 -21.56 -31.34 -21.67
CA GLY A 97 -20.19 -31.54 -22.18
C GLY A 97 -19.16 -30.47 -21.81
N SER A 98 -19.53 -29.45 -21.05
CA SER A 98 -18.60 -28.41 -20.59
C SER A 98 -18.37 -28.53 -19.09
N SER A 99 -17.13 -28.42 -18.65
CA SER A 99 -16.80 -28.26 -17.24
C SER A 99 -16.96 -26.80 -16.83
N ALA A 100 -17.74 -26.55 -15.79
CA ALA A 100 -17.78 -25.23 -15.17
C ALA A 100 -16.71 -25.20 -14.08
N ASP A 101 -15.73 -24.33 -14.21
CA ASP A 101 -14.82 -24.03 -13.12
C ASP A 101 -15.50 -23.02 -12.20
N SER A 102 -15.91 -23.48 -11.03
CA SER A 102 -16.35 -22.64 -9.95
C SER A 102 -15.26 -22.59 -8.88
N GLY A 103 -14.91 -21.42 -8.43
CA GLY A 103 -13.91 -21.27 -7.40
C GLY A 103 -14.05 -19.96 -6.65
N THR A 104 -13.59 -19.96 -5.42
CA THR A 104 -13.53 -18.77 -4.58
C THR A 104 -12.16 -18.14 -4.73
N THR A 105 -12.13 -16.90 -5.16
CA THR A 105 -10.91 -16.09 -5.16
C THR A 105 -10.90 -15.23 -3.92
N THR A 106 -9.82 -15.29 -3.20
CA THR A 106 -9.58 -14.43 -2.04
C THR A 106 -8.34 -13.62 -2.31
N VAL A 107 -8.44 -12.32 -2.09
CA VAL A 107 -7.31 -11.38 -2.18
C VAL A 107 -7.21 -10.69 -0.83
N ASP A 108 -6.04 -10.73 -0.25
CA ASP A 108 -5.65 -10.01 0.94
C ASP A 108 -4.39 -9.20 0.60
N ALA A 109 -4.34 -7.95 0.99
CA ALA A 109 -3.17 -7.11 0.77
C ALA A 109 -2.77 -6.41 2.06
N LYS A 110 -1.47 -6.38 2.35
CA LYS A 110 -0.90 -5.78 3.55
C LYS A 110 0.24 -4.85 3.19
N ILE A 111 0.39 -3.77 3.95
CA ILE A 111 1.58 -2.93 3.86
C ILE A 111 2.40 -3.15 5.12
N ASN A 112 3.58 -3.72 4.93
CA ASN A 112 4.49 -4.11 5.99
C ASN A 112 5.85 -3.41 5.87
N ASP A 113 6.64 -3.50 6.93
CA ASP A 113 8.06 -3.12 6.97
C ASP A 113 8.33 -1.68 6.51
N MET A 114 7.46 -0.74 6.94
CA MET A 114 7.66 0.66 6.58
C MET A 114 8.86 1.24 7.35
N VAL A 115 9.87 1.65 6.60
CA VAL A 115 11.04 2.39 7.08
C VAL A 115 10.95 3.83 6.60
N SER A 116 11.27 4.76 7.48
CA SER A 116 11.42 6.18 7.13
C SER A 116 12.78 6.68 7.59
N VAL A 117 13.49 7.35 6.69
CA VAL A 117 14.68 8.14 7.03
C VAL A 117 14.32 9.61 6.85
N TYR A 118 14.52 10.42 7.88
CA TYR A 118 14.03 11.80 7.87
C TYR A 118 14.98 12.80 8.52
N LEU A 119 14.76 14.05 8.17
CA LEU A 119 15.37 15.21 8.79
C LEU A 119 14.30 15.98 9.56
N THR A 120 14.67 16.53 10.70
CA THR A 120 13.88 17.48 11.49
C THR A 120 14.63 18.79 11.61
N LEU A 121 13.95 19.91 11.43
CA LEU A 121 14.51 21.25 11.59
C LEU A 121 13.62 22.04 12.56
N PRO A 122 14.14 22.44 13.75
CA PRO A 122 13.40 23.29 14.68
C PRO A 122 13.02 24.63 14.06
N VAL A 123 11.81 25.10 14.37
CA VAL A 123 11.28 26.37 13.91
C VAL A 123 10.91 27.21 15.12
N GLY A 124 11.66 28.28 15.36
CA GLY A 124 11.47 29.12 16.54
C GLY A 124 11.84 28.40 17.84
N GLY A 125 12.06 28.94 18.92
CA GLY A 125 12.54 28.31 20.15
C GLY A 125 11.48 27.64 21.01
N ASN A 126 10.31 27.26 20.50
CA ASN A 126 9.14 26.83 21.26
C ASN A 126 8.79 25.34 21.13
N GLY A 127 9.65 24.53 20.52
CA GLY A 127 9.42 23.09 20.31
C GLY A 127 8.76 22.74 18.98
N ALA A 128 8.38 23.70 18.16
CA ALA A 128 7.88 23.45 16.80
C ALA A 128 9.02 23.04 15.87
N TYR A 129 8.75 22.16 14.90
CA TYR A 129 9.71 21.72 13.90
C TYR A 129 9.01 21.32 12.60
N ILE A 130 9.76 21.34 11.52
CA ILE A 130 9.41 20.76 10.24
C ILE A 130 10.16 19.45 10.05
N LYS A 131 9.56 18.53 9.28
CA LYS A 131 10.10 17.21 8.99
C LYS A 131 9.99 16.92 7.51
N ALA A 132 11.05 16.37 6.94
CA ALA A 132 11.04 15.87 5.57
C ALA A 132 11.84 14.57 5.51
N GLY A 133 11.44 13.63 4.66
CA GLY A 133 12.10 12.33 4.61
C GLY A 133 11.70 11.49 3.43
N TYR A 134 12.39 10.36 3.34
CA TYR A 134 12.14 9.28 2.41
C TYR A 134 11.50 8.11 3.15
N ILE A 135 10.53 7.46 2.52
CA ILE A 135 9.81 6.31 3.06
C ILE A 135 9.89 5.13 2.09
N GLN A 136 9.98 3.94 2.66
CA GLN A 136 9.93 2.69 1.93
C GLN A 136 9.04 1.71 2.69
N ALA A 137 8.25 0.90 1.98
CA ALA A 137 7.41 -0.15 2.54
C ALA A 137 7.29 -1.29 1.54
N THR A 138 6.82 -2.45 1.98
CA THR A 138 6.51 -3.58 1.10
C THR A 138 5.01 -3.84 1.12
N MET A 139 4.38 -3.84 -0.05
CA MET A 139 3.01 -4.31 -0.22
C MET A 139 3.04 -5.80 -0.52
N VAL A 140 2.55 -6.58 0.42
CA VAL A 140 2.43 -8.04 0.32
C VAL A 140 1.03 -8.39 -0.14
N THR A 141 0.92 -9.19 -1.20
CA THR A 141 -0.36 -9.69 -1.70
C THR A 141 -0.49 -11.18 -1.41
N GLU A 142 -1.43 -11.56 -0.54
CA GLU A 142 -1.79 -12.95 -0.27
C GLU A 142 -3.02 -13.32 -1.08
N GLU A 143 -2.81 -14.07 -2.15
CA GLU A 143 -3.88 -14.46 -3.07
C GLU A 143 -4.13 -15.96 -3.03
N SER A 144 -5.38 -16.36 -2.79
CA SER A 144 -5.86 -17.71 -3.03
C SER A 144 -6.80 -17.69 -4.22
N LEU A 145 -6.25 -17.92 -5.41
CA LEU A 145 -6.98 -17.84 -6.66
C LEU A 145 -7.39 -19.24 -7.12
N ALA A 146 -8.68 -19.43 -7.38
CA ALA A 146 -9.16 -20.64 -8.05
C ALA A 146 -8.69 -20.68 -9.51
N THR A 147 -8.65 -19.51 -10.17
CA THR A 147 -8.12 -19.31 -11.52
C THR A 147 -7.61 -17.87 -11.62
N GLY A 148 -6.50 -17.66 -12.31
CA GLY A 148 -6.00 -16.30 -12.60
C GLY A 148 -4.54 -16.10 -12.24
N SER A 149 -4.06 -14.89 -12.46
CA SER A 149 -2.68 -14.50 -12.20
C SER A 149 -2.48 -14.09 -10.76
N LYS A 150 -1.41 -14.56 -10.14
CA LYS A 150 -0.90 -14.01 -8.87
C LYS A 150 -0.08 -12.78 -9.15
N TYR A 151 -0.14 -11.84 -8.22
CA TYR A 151 0.74 -10.67 -8.21
C TYR A 151 1.84 -10.90 -7.18
N GLU A 152 3.07 -10.50 -7.52
CA GLU A 152 4.20 -10.55 -6.61
C GLU A 152 4.16 -9.37 -5.64
N ASP A 153 4.86 -9.51 -4.51
CA ASP A 153 5.05 -8.42 -3.56
C ASP A 153 5.71 -7.23 -4.25
N VAL A 154 5.32 -6.03 -3.86
CA VAL A 154 5.78 -4.79 -4.49
C VAL A 154 6.47 -3.91 -3.46
N ASP A 155 7.72 -3.56 -3.72
CA ASP A 155 8.42 -2.53 -2.97
C ASP A 155 7.86 -1.16 -3.33
N MET A 156 7.44 -0.42 -2.31
CA MET A 156 6.90 0.93 -2.41
C MET A 156 7.93 1.91 -1.89
N THR A 157 8.14 2.99 -2.62
CA THR A 157 9.01 4.09 -2.21
C THR A 157 8.23 5.40 -2.28
N GLY A 158 8.67 6.39 -1.50
CA GLY A 158 8.01 7.68 -1.46
C GLY A 158 8.75 8.71 -0.64
N THR A 159 8.15 9.87 -0.55
CA THR A 159 8.65 10.99 0.24
C THR A 159 7.60 11.44 1.25
N GLN A 160 8.04 12.03 2.34
CA GLN A 160 7.17 12.62 3.34
C GLN A 160 7.60 14.05 3.65
N ILE A 161 6.61 14.89 3.91
CA ILE A 161 6.80 16.24 4.45
C ILE A 161 5.78 16.48 5.55
N GLY A 162 6.18 17.13 6.61
CA GLY A 162 5.30 17.41 7.73
C GLY A 162 5.92 18.35 8.73
N GLY A 163 5.34 18.36 9.89
CA GLY A 163 5.85 19.12 11.03
C GLY A 163 5.13 18.72 12.31
N GLY A 164 5.62 19.21 13.39
CA GLY A 164 5.09 18.87 14.69
C GLY A 164 5.55 19.79 15.77
N TYR A 165 5.21 19.37 16.96
CA TYR A 165 5.57 20.03 18.20
C TYR A 165 6.13 19.00 19.19
N GLU A 166 7.25 19.32 19.82
CA GLU A 166 7.87 18.54 20.86
C GLU A 166 7.78 19.26 22.20
N GLY A 167 7.36 18.55 23.23
CA GLY A 167 7.33 19.02 24.61
C GLY A 167 8.08 18.10 25.55
N SER A 168 8.60 18.64 26.64
CA SER A 168 9.36 17.87 27.63
C SER A 168 8.44 17.07 28.56
N LEU A 169 8.88 15.86 28.95
CA LEU A 169 8.31 15.00 29.98
C LEU A 169 9.37 14.72 31.05
N GLY A 170 9.47 15.60 32.02
CA GLY A 170 10.51 15.49 33.06
C GLY A 170 11.90 15.80 32.51
N ALA A 171 12.95 15.21 33.12
CA ALA A 171 14.34 15.56 32.84
C ALA A 171 14.87 14.96 31.50
N MET A 172 14.45 13.78 31.16
CA MET A 172 14.95 13.06 29.97
C MET A 172 13.82 12.62 28.97
N GLY A 173 12.57 12.72 29.40
CA GLY A 173 11.43 12.33 28.57
C GLY A 173 10.98 13.47 27.66
N PHE A 174 10.37 13.10 26.53
CA PHE A 174 9.67 14.03 25.64
C PHE A 174 8.42 13.39 25.05
N TRP A 175 7.51 14.23 24.58
CA TRP A 175 6.39 13.85 23.75
C TRP A 175 6.42 14.64 22.44
N ARG A 176 5.85 14.09 21.39
CA ARG A 176 5.69 14.75 20.09
C ARG A 176 4.28 14.54 19.57
N ALA A 177 3.76 15.57 18.91
CA ALA A 177 2.58 15.49 18.07
C ALA A 177 2.96 15.97 16.67
N GLU A 178 2.77 15.14 15.65
CA GLU A 178 3.18 15.40 14.28
C GLU A 178 1.99 15.22 13.32
N GLY A 179 2.02 15.97 12.21
CA GLY A 179 1.22 15.75 11.03
C GLY A 179 2.12 15.67 9.81
N SER A 180 1.93 14.69 8.95
CA SER A 180 2.72 14.53 7.73
C SER A 180 1.85 14.14 6.54
N TYR A 181 2.28 14.57 5.36
CA TYR A 181 1.79 14.13 4.07
C TYR A 181 2.84 13.24 3.42
N GLN A 182 2.40 12.09 2.91
CA GLN A 182 3.25 11.09 2.27
C GLN A 182 2.83 10.96 0.81
N MET A 183 3.81 11.08 -0.08
CA MET A 183 3.66 10.92 -1.52
C MET A 183 4.41 9.64 -1.91
N TRP A 184 3.67 8.62 -2.29
CA TRP A 184 4.23 7.37 -2.76
C TRP A 184 4.49 7.47 -4.27
N GLU A 185 5.51 6.78 -4.74
CA GLU A 185 5.74 6.60 -6.18
C GLU A 185 4.69 5.64 -6.76
N ASP A 186 4.42 5.79 -8.05
CA ASP A 186 3.46 4.95 -8.74
C ASP A 186 3.83 3.48 -8.65
N ILE A 187 2.89 2.67 -8.20
CA ILE A 187 3.06 1.23 -8.08
C ILE A 187 2.58 0.57 -9.35
N SER A 188 3.34 -0.39 -9.86
CA SER A 188 2.86 -1.25 -10.93
C SER A 188 3.25 -2.70 -10.69
N ALA A 189 2.25 -3.58 -10.77
CA ALA A 189 2.42 -5.02 -10.68
C ALA A 189 1.92 -5.71 -11.95
N SER A 190 2.63 -6.77 -12.36
CA SER A 190 2.22 -7.62 -13.48
C SER A 190 1.86 -9.01 -12.95
N GLY A 191 0.75 -9.57 -13.42
CA GLY A 191 0.34 -10.91 -13.05
C GLY A 191 1.33 -11.98 -13.48
N SER A 192 1.43 -13.07 -12.72
CA SER A 192 2.38 -14.17 -12.96
C SER A 192 2.09 -14.97 -14.21
N GLU A 193 0.83 -15.07 -14.61
CA GLU A 193 0.41 -15.90 -15.74
C GLU A 193 0.09 -15.05 -16.97
N SER A 194 0.54 -15.55 -18.15
CA SER A 194 0.04 -15.06 -19.42
C SER A 194 -1.35 -15.65 -19.67
N ASN A 195 -2.30 -14.81 -20.06
CA ASN A 195 -3.63 -15.28 -20.44
C ASN A 195 -3.55 -16.18 -21.68
N ASN A 196 -3.50 -17.47 -21.36
CA ASN A 196 -3.82 -18.62 -22.18
C ASN A 196 -3.07 -18.92 -23.49
N GLY A 197 -2.23 -19.92 -23.41
CA GLY A 197 -2.14 -21.14 -24.25
C GLY A 197 -1.75 -21.01 -25.72
N THR A 198 -1.67 -19.86 -26.34
CA THR A 198 -1.19 -19.70 -27.70
C THR A 198 -0.59 -18.32 -27.94
N THR A 199 0.72 -18.23 -27.99
CA THR A 199 1.52 -17.10 -28.49
C THR A 199 1.32 -15.68 -27.90
N ASP A 200 0.30 -15.42 -27.11
CA ASP A 200 0.13 -14.13 -26.43
C ASP A 200 0.73 -14.16 -25.02
N THR A 201 1.87 -13.49 -24.86
CA THR A 201 2.59 -13.35 -23.59
C THR A 201 2.09 -12.16 -22.75
N SER A 202 0.93 -11.59 -23.09
CA SER A 202 0.41 -10.43 -22.38
C SER A 202 -0.12 -10.79 -21.00
N LYS A 203 0.37 -10.09 -19.98
CA LYS A 203 -0.03 -10.26 -18.58
C LYS A 203 -1.01 -9.17 -18.17
N ASN A 204 -1.86 -9.48 -17.19
CA ASN A 204 -2.66 -8.47 -16.52
C ASN A 204 -1.71 -7.50 -15.78
N LYS A 205 -2.09 -6.22 -15.72
CA LYS A 205 -1.32 -5.19 -15.03
C LYS A 205 -2.22 -4.41 -14.09
N ILE A 206 -1.69 -4.13 -12.91
CA ILE A 206 -2.26 -3.18 -11.97
C ILE A 206 -1.28 -2.02 -11.86
N ALA A 207 -1.80 -0.80 -11.90
CA ALA A 207 -1.07 0.41 -11.57
C ALA A 207 -1.86 1.18 -10.52
N ALA A 208 -1.20 1.74 -9.52
CA ALA A 208 -1.85 2.52 -8.48
C ALA A 208 -1.03 3.75 -8.10
N GLU A 209 -1.75 4.88 -7.95
CA GLU A 209 -1.24 6.11 -7.36
C GLU A 209 -1.73 6.20 -5.92
N ILE A 210 -0.83 6.42 -4.96
CA ILE A 210 -1.16 6.45 -3.54
C ILE A 210 -0.64 7.73 -2.91
N GLY A 211 -1.51 8.38 -2.14
CA GLY A 211 -1.15 9.49 -1.26
C GLY A 211 -1.73 9.26 0.13
N SER A 212 -1.05 9.71 1.18
CA SER A 212 -1.56 9.56 2.53
C SER A 212 -1.25 10.75 3.44
N VAL A 213 -2.11 10.92 4.44
CA VAL A 213 -1.92 11.86 5.54
C VAL A 213 -1.82 11.07 6.83
N THR A 214 -0.80 11.38 7.63
CA THR A 214 -0.55 10.69 8.90
C THR A 214 -0.49 11.67 10.06
N GLY A 215 -1.24 11.39 11.11
CA GLY A 215 -1.10 12.01 12.43
C GLY A 215 -0.34 11.08 13.35
N THR A 216 0.66 11.59 14.08
CA THR A 216 1.55 10.80 14.94
C THR A 216 1.62 11.38 16.34
N LEU A 217 1.46 10.53 17.35
CA LEU A 217 1.75 10.83 18.74
C LEU A 217 2.90 9.96 19.22
N SER A 218 3.93 10.57 19.77
CA SER A 218 5.14 9.87 20.20
C SER A 218 5.51 10.19 21.63
N VAL A 219 6.16 9.24 22.27
CA VAL A 219 6.87 9.44 23.54
C VAL A 219 8.26 8.84 23.44
N GLY A 220 9.22 9.48 24.07
CA GLY A 220 10.60 9.03 23.98
C GLY A 220 11.50 9.57 25.08
N MET A 221 12.76 9.19 24.99
CA MET A 221 13.82 9.61 25.93
C MET A 221 14.99 10.22 25.14
N LYS A 222 15.60 11.24 25.73
CA LYS A 222 16.87 11.87 25.31
C LYS A 222 18.02 11.31 26.12
N PHE A 223 19.13 11.07 25.47
CA PHE A 223 20.36 10.57 26.09
C PHE A 223 21.50 11.56 25.88
#